data_29dce64aa43b7168ca6376c407412287
#
_entry.id   29dce64aa43b7168ca6376c407412287
#
_cell.length_a   1.000
_cell.length_b   1.000
_cell.length_c   1.000
_cell.angle_alpha   90.00
_cell.angle_beta   90.00
_cell.angle_gamma   90.00
#
_symmetry.space_group_name_H-M   'P 1'
#
loop_
_entity.id
_entity.type
_entity.pdbx_description
1 polymer ?
#
loop_
_entity_poly.entity_id
_entity_poly.type
_entity_poly.pdbx_seq_one_letter_code
_entity_poly.pdbx_strand_id
1 'polypeptide(L)'
;MKRKVSLKIRKAHRYLGIFLGIQFLFWTISGFYFSWTNLDEIHGDHYKNLEYEPLSFENLISPSLIKIKESINSLEIRDINKKPYYFINKKWLYSARSGVRKNELTKNEALYIADKYMKKGLEVKSIEKITEVGKHHEYRKKLLPAYVISYKSDDNLKAYVSISDAKFQSVRHRSWRWFDFLWMTHTMDYEGRDNFNTITLRAFSLLGLITVLSGFTLAFVTTPKLMRFFKKN
;
A
#
# COMPACT_ATOMS: atom_id res chain seq x y z
N MET A 1 -33.21 -6.36 -36.98
CA MET A 1 -33.55 -5.41 -35.91
C MET A 1 -34.16 -4.14 -36.50
N LYS A 2 -35.24 -3.57 -35.90
CA LYS A 2 -35.89 -2.37 -36.43
C LYS A 2 -34.92 -1.16 -36.38
N ARG A 3 -34.83 -0.37 -37.48
CA ARG A 3 -33.94 0.81 -37.63
C ARG A 3 -33.97 1.75 -36.39
N LYS A 4 -35.16 1.96 -35.82
CA LYS A 4 -35.34 2.79 -34.61
C LYS A 4 -34.60 2.25 -33.39
N VAL A 5 -34.51 0.91 -33.18
CA VAL A 5 -33.82 0.27 -32.06
C VAL A 5 -32.30 0.44 -32.22
N SER A 6 -31.76 0.21 -33.43
CA SER A 6 -30.34 0.42 -33.72
C SER A 6 -29.88 1.88 -33.44
N LEU A 7 -30.71 2.86 -33.80
CA LEU A 7 -30.42 4.27 -33.52
C LEU A 7 -30.39 4.59 -32.02
N LYS A 8 -31.32 4.00 -31.23
CA LYS A 8 -31.32 4.17 -29.77
C LYS A 8 -30.09 3.56 -29.13
N ILE A 9 -29.71 2.34 -29.52
CA ILE A 9 -28.47 1.66 -29.00
C ILE A 9 -27.24 2.49 -29.37
N ARG A 10 -27.14 2.98 -30.60
CA ARG A 10 -26.01 3.82 -31.05
C ARG A 10 -25.90 5.12 -30.24
N LYS A 11 -27.04 5.75 -29.97
CA LYS A 11 -27.08 6.96 -29.14
C LYS A 11 -26.66 6.67 -27.71
N ALA A 12 -27.18 5.63 -27.08
CA ALA A 12 -26.82 5.22 -25.71
C ALA A 12 -25.32 4.86 -25.62
N HIS A 13 -24.81 4.02 -26.53
CA HIS A 13 -23.40 3.65 -26.59
C HIS A 13 -22.48 4.86 -26.69
N ARG A 14 -22.82 5.84 -27.53
CA ARG A 14 -22.02 7.07 -27.69
C ARG A 14 -21.93 7.88 -26.40
N TYR A 15 -23.07 8.11 -25.71
CA TYR A 15 -23.06 8.88 -24.46
C TYR A 15 -22.37 8.14 -23.32
N LEU A 16 -22.62 6.84 -23.17
CA LEU A 16 -21.93 6.00 -22.21
C LEU A 16 -20.41 5.97 -22.50
N GLY A 17 -20.03 5.82 -23.78
CA GLY A 17 -18.63 5.82 -24.17
C GLY A 17 -17.90 7.12 -23.89
N ILE A 18 -18.54 8.28 -24.07
CA ILE A 18 -17.95 9.57 -23.69
C ILE A 18 -17.84 9.69 -22.17
N PHE A 19 -18.90 9.37 -21.43
CA PHE A 19 -18.91 9.47 -19.96
C PHE A 19 -17.90 8.53 -19.30
N LEU A 20 -17.84 7.28 -19.76
CA LEU A 20 -16.93 6.28 -19.20
C LEU A 20 -15.52 6.34 -19.80
N GLY A 21 -15.35 6.98 -20.95
CA GLY A 21 -14.11 7.00 -21.71
C GLY A 21 -12.93 7.55 -20.93
N ILE A 22 -13.14 8.58 -20.10
CA ILE A 22 -12.11 9.16 -19.24
C ILE A 22 -11.64 8.12 -18.22
N GLN A 23 -12.57 7.44 -17.56
CA GLN A 23 -12.21 6.40 -16.59
C GLN A 23 -11.53 5.19 -17.25
N PHE A 24 -12.01 4.79 -18.43
CA PHE A 24 -11.36 3.73 -19.20
C PHE A 24 -9.92 4.09 -19.60
N LEU A 25 -9.69 5.35 -19.94
CA LEU A 25 -8.33 5.84 -20.20
C LEU A 25 -7.45 5.70 -18.95
N PHE A 26 -7.95 6.12 -17.79
CA PHE A 26 -7.22 5.95 -16.51
C PHE A 26 -6.97 4.47 -16.20
N TRP A 27 -7.96 3.58 -16.38
CA TRP A 27 -7.78 2.15 -16.19
C TRP A 27 -6.75 1.54 -17.12
N THR A 28 -6.76 1.96 -18.41
CA THR A 28 -5.79 1.48 -19.39
C THR A 28 -4.38 1.97 -19.07
N ILE A 29 -4.20 3.26 -18.76
CA ILE A 29 -2.89 3.84 -18.41
C ILE A 29 -2.35 3.20 -17.12
N SER A 30 -3.18 3.10 -16.08
CA SER A 30 -2.75 2.49 -14.82
C SER A 30 -2.47 1.00 -14.95
N GLY A 31 -3.31 0.24 -15.69
CA GLY A 31 -3.08 -1.17 -15.97
C GLY A 31 -1.80 -1.40 -16.77
N PHE A 32 -1.53 -0.56 -17.76
CA PHE A 32 -0.26 -0.58 -18.52
C PHE A 32 0.92 -0.31 -17.59
N TYR A 33 0.87 0.72 -16.76
CA TYR A 33 1.89 1.04 -15.78
C TYR A 33 2.13 -0.16 -14.83
N PHE A 34 1.07 -0.75 -14.25
CA PHE A 34 1.20 -1.88 -13.33
C PHE A 34 1.78 -3.12 -13.97
N SER A 35 1.48 -3.38 -15.25
CA SER A 35 1.98 -4.56 -15.96
C SER A 35 3.49 -4.49 -16.24
N TRP A 36 4.07 -3.29 -16.23
CA TRP A 36 5.51 -3.07 -16.50
C TRP A 36 6.30 -2.67 -15.25
N THR A 37 5.62 -2.47 -14.13
CA THR A 37 6.25 -2.06 -12.88
C THR A 37 6.63 -3.28 -12.05
N ASN A 38 7.86 -3.29 -11.53
CA ASN A 38 8.30 -4.27 -10.55
C ASN A 38 7.78 -3.87 -9.16
N LEU A 39 7.00 -4.74 -8.53
CA LEU A 39 6.43 -4.48 -7.19
C LEU A 39 7.49 -4.38 -6.09
N ASP A 40 8.60 -5.11 -6.21
CA ASP A 40 9.70 -5.04 -5.24
C ASP A 40 10.36 -3.64 -5.28
N GLU A 41 10.51 -3.08 -6.48
CA GLU A 41 10.95 -1.68 -6.62
C GLU A 41 9.95 -0.70 -6.02
N ILE A 42 8.65 -0.89 -6.25
CA ILE A 42 7.61 -0.05 -5.63
C ILE A 42 7.64 -0.15 -4.11
N HIS A 43 7.87 -1.34 -3.56
CA HIS A 43 8.04 -1.53 -2.11
C HIS A 43 9.35 -0.96 -1.56
N GLY A 44 10.24 -0.50 -2.45
CA GLY A 44 11.50 0.12 -2.11
C GLY A 44 12.60 -0.87 -1.71
N ASP A 45 12.55 -2.12 -2.22
CA ASP A 45 13.51 -3.16 -1.88
C ASP A 45 14.92 -2.80 -2.36
N HIS A 46 15.04 -2.03 -3.43
CA HIS A 46 16.31 -1.48 -3.89
C HIS A 46 16.94 -0.46 -2.92
N TYR A 47 16.20 0.04 -1.91
CA TYR A 47 16.71 0.87 -0.80
C TYR A 47 16.90 0.08 0.48
N LYS A 48 16.44 -1.18 0.55
CA LYS A 48 16.49 -2.01 1.74
C LYS A 48 17.71 -2.92 1.77
N ASN A 49 18.16 -3.23 2.98
CA ASN A 49 19.05 -4.34 3.27
C ASN A 49 18.22 -5.61 3.44
N LEU A 50 18.08 -6.40 2.38
CA LEU A 50 17.30 -7.64 2.38
C LEU A 50 18.04 -8.80 3.05
N GLU A 51 19.34 -8.67 3.26
CA GLU A 51 20.21 -9.70 3.87
C GLU A 51 20.37 -9.49 5.39
N TYR A 52 19.55 -8.62 5.99
CA TYR A 52 19.63 -8.38 7.43
C TYR A 52 19.27 -9.64 8.22
N GLU A 53 20.24 -10.16 9.00
CA GLU A 53 20.02 -11.24 9.95
C GLU A 53 19.71 -10.69 11.35
N PRO A 54 18.64 -11.18 12.02
CA PRO A 54 18.33 -10.80 13.38
C PRO A 54 19.46 -11.19 14.34
N LEU A 55 19.76 -10.30 15.30
CA LEU A 55 20.73 -10.62 16.35
C LEU A 55 20.14 -11.67 17.30
N SER A 56 20.99 -12.63 17.71
CA SER A 56 20.72 -13.52 18.83
C SER A 56 21.11 -12.87 20.16
N PHE A 57 20.36 -13.18 21.20
CA PHE A 57 20.59 -12.61 22.54
C PHE A 57 20.63 -13.71 23.59
N GLU A 58 21.61 -13.60 24.48
CA GLU A 58 21.77 -14.48 25.63
C GLU A 58 21.46 -13.74 26.94
N ASN A 59 21.38 -14.48 28.04
CA ASN A 59 21.15 -13.97 29.39
C ASN A 59 19.87 -13.13 29.51
N LEU A 60 18.79 -13.62 28.94
CA LEU A 60 17.46 -13.01 29.06
C LEU A 60 16.80 -13.44 30.35
N ILE A 61 16.11 -12.53 31.04
CA ILE A 61 15.27 -12.89 32.19
C ILE A 61 14.01 -13.64 31.71
N SER A 62 13.49 -14.52 32.58
CA SER A 62 12.20 -15.14 32.26
C SER A 62 11.09 -14.09 32.13
N PRO A 63 10.26 -14.15 31.08
CA PRO A 63 9.11 -13.24 30.93
C PRO A 63 8.17 -13.26 32.13
N SER A 64 8.10 -14.36 32.89
CA SER A 64 7.29 -14.49 34.10
C SER A 64 7.76 -13.59 35.26
N LEU A 65 8.99 -13.12 35.22
CA LEU A 65 9.54 -12.18 36.22
C LEU A 65 9.16 -10.71 35.96
N ILE A 66 8.58 -10.44 34.78
CA ILE A 66 8.15 -9.09 34.41
C ILE A 66 6.80 -8.80 35.08
N LYS A 67 6.74 -7.73 35.90
CA LYS A 67 5.52 -7.32 36.58
C LYS A 67 4.50 -6.73 35.60
N ILE A 68 3.72 -7.59 34.97
CA ILE A 68 2.60 -7.22 34.08
C ILE A 68 1.29 -7.59 34.78
N LYS A 69 0.29 -6.70 34.67
CA LYS A 69 -1.05 -6.94 35.26
C LYS A 69 -1.91 -7.92 34.44
N GLU A 70 -1.58 -8.10 33.16
CA GLU A 70 -2.33 -8.92 32.21
C GLU A 70 -1.60 -10.25 31.96
N SER A 71 -2.34 -11.30 31.61
CA SER A 71 -1.76 -12.56 31.13
C SER A 71 -1.01 -12.33 29.84
N ILE A 72 0.13 -13.00 29.64
CA ILE A 72 0.93 -12.92 28.41
C ILE A 72 0.29 -13.84 27.38
N ASN A 73 -0.20 -13.27 26.28
CA ASN A 73 -0.76 -13.99 25.15
C ASN A 73 0.11 -13.90 23.89
N SER A 74 1.04 -12.96 23.83
CA SER A 74 2.04 -12.86 22.76
C SER A 74 3.33 -12.26 23.27
N LEU A 75 4.45 -12.80 22.78
CA LEU A 75 5.80 -12.39 23.13
C LEU A 75 6.67 -12.38 21.89
N GLU A 76 7.29 -11.24 21.62
CA GLU A 76 8.27 -11.11 20.53
C GLU A 76 9.53 -10.40 21.06
N ILE A 77 10.70 -10.79 20.56
CA ILE A 77 11.94 -10.09 20.89
C ILE A 77 12.18 -8.97 19.90
N ARG A 78 12.59 -7.82 20.39
CA ARG A 78 13.02 -6.65 19.61
C ARG A 78 14.46 -6.30 19.91
N ASP A 79 15.22 -6.06 18.86
CA ASP A 79 16.54 -5.45 18.98
C ASP A 79 16.42 -3.94 18.86
N ILE A 80 16.67 -3.24 19.95
CA ILE A 80 16.72 -1.78 20.01
C ILE A 80 18.13 -1.38 20.48
N ASN A 81 18.93 -0.87 19.56
CA ASN A 81 20.30 -0.45 19.83
C ASN A 81 21.18 -1.57 20.46
N LYS A 82 21.16 -2.77 19.84
CA LYS A 82 21.84 -3.99 20.30
C LYS A 82 21.42 -4.47 21.70
N LYS A 83 20.27 -4.02 22.19
CA LYS A 83 19.69 -4.43 23.46
C LYS A 83 18.40 -5.19 23.22
N PRO A 84 18.19 -6.34 23.85
CA PRO A 84 16.97 -7.12 23.73
C PRO A 84 15.82 -6.51 24.51
N TYR A 85 14.66 -6.41 23.89
CA TYR A 85 13.41 -6.03 24.51
C TYR A 85 12.34 -7.05 24.20
N TYR A 86 11.52 -7.38 25.16
CA TYR A 86 10.28 -8.13 24.99
C TYR A 86 9.16 -7.19 24.56
N PHE A 87 8.54 -7.45 23.43
CA PHE A 87 7.30 -6.83 23.01
C PHE A 87 6.15 -7.76 23.38
N ILE A 88 5.38 -7.38 24.43
CA ILE A 88 4.39 -8.22 25.08
C ILE A 88 2.99 -7.74 24.72
N ASN A 89 2.10 -8.70 24.39
CA ASN A 89 0.69 -8.50 24.10
C ASN A 89 0.44 -7.45 23.00
N LYS A 90 1.42 -7.26 22.10
CA LYS A 90 1.39 -6.23 21.05
C LYS A 90 1.16 -4.80 21.58
N LYS A 91 1.52 -4.55 22.84
CA LYS A 91 1.27 -3.26 23.51
C LYS A 91 2.51 -2.68 24.20
N TRP A 92 3.34 -3.53 24.82
CA TRP A 92 4.32 -3.07 25.78
C TRP A 92 5.72 -3.55 25.48
N LEU A 93 6.69 -2.64 25.56
CA LEU A 93 8.11 -2.97 25.46
C LEU A 93 8.73 -3.00 26.87
N TYR A 94 9.41 -4.12 27.18
CA TYR A 94 10.16 -4.31 28.43
C TYR A 94 11.59 -4.74 28.09
N SER A 95 12.57 -4.21 28.81
CA SER A 95 13.94 -4.70 28.69
C SER A 95 14.00 -6.19 29.04
N ALA A 96 14.48 -7.00 28.12
CA ALA A 96 14.61 -8.45 28.33
C ALA A 96 15.77 -8.82 29.27
N ARG A 97 16.54 -7.84 29.76
CA ARG A 97 17.60 -8.04 30.75
C ARG A 97 17.23 -7.56 32.14
N SER A 98 16.44 -6.48 32.26
CA SER A 98 16.11 -5.87 33.55
C SER A 98 14.63 -5.90 33.92
N GLY A 99 13.74 -6.26 32.97
CA GLY A 99 12.30 -6.20 33.17
C GLY A 99 11.72 -4.79 33.22
N VAL A 100 12.52 -3.75 33.04
CA VAL A 100 12.07 -2.36 33.10
C VAL A 100 11.32 -2.01 31.82
N ARG A 101 10.16 -1.39 32.00
CA ARG A 101 9.32 -0.94 30.89
C ARG A 101 9.98 0.21 30.12
N LYS A 102 9.95 0.11 28.80
CA LYS A 102 10.35 1.19 27.89
C LYS A 102 9.10 1.92 27.39
N ASN A 103 9.00 3.20 27.73
CA ASN A 103 7.80 3.99 27.41
C ASN A 103 7.84 4.58 26.00
N GLU A 104 9.01 5.02 25.54
CA GLU A 104 9.17 5.63 24.22
C GLU A 104 10.48 5.19 23.56
N LEU A 105 10.45 5.16 22.24
CA LEU A 105 11.62 5.01 21.39
C LEU A 105 12.25 6.40 21.18
N THR A 106 13.56 6.52 21.32
CA THR A 106 14.29 7.75 21.00
C THR A 106 14.58 7.88 19.51
N LYS A 107 14.91 9.09 19.03
CA LYS A 107 15.32 9.33 17.63
C LYS A 107 16.51 8.47 17.22
N ASN A 108 17.52 8.33 18.09
CA ASN A 108 18.72 7.53 17.80
C ASN A 108 18.39 6.03 17.73
N GLU A 109 17.48 5.54 18.56
CA GLU A 109 17.02 4.15 18.50
C GLU A 109 16.20 3.89 17.24
N ALA A 110 15.36 4.84 16.82
CA ALA A 110 14.63 4.74 15.57
C ALA A 110 15.57 4.75 14.36
N LEU A 111 16.61 5.58 14.39
CA LEU A 111 17.65 5.59 13.37
C LEU A 111 18.38 4.25 13.32
N TYR A 112 18.79 3.72 14.47
CA TYR A 112 19.43 2.41 14.55
C TYR A 112 18.55 1.30 13.93
N ILE A 113 17.22 1.33 14.21
CA ILE A 113 16.30 0.37 13.62
C ILE A 113 16.21 0.56 12.10
N ALA A 114 16.14 1.80 11.62
CA ALA A 114 16.11 2.07 10.19
C ALA A 114 17.39 1.60 9.49
N ASP A 115 18.56 1.87 10.06
CA ASP A 115 19.87 1.52 9.49
C ASP A 115 20.07 0.00 9.31
N LYS A 116 19.39 -0.83 10.11
CA LYS A 116 19.39 -2.29 9.93
C LYS A 116 18.70 -2.72 8.64
N TYR A 117 17.61 -2.04 8.30
CA TYR A 117 16.76 -2.40 7.18
C TYR A 117 17.00 -1.56 5.93
N MET A 118 17.75 -0.48 6.03
CA MET A 118 18.12 0.36 4.90
C MET A 118 19.54 0.04 4.40
N LYS A 119 19.79 0.26 3.12
CA LYS A 119 21.14 0.14 2.55
C LYS A 119 22.10 1.11 3.20
N LYS A 120 23.35 0.71 3.34
CA LYS A 120 24.44 1.57 3.82
C LYS A 120 24.71 2.72 2.86
N GLY A 121 25.17 3.85 3.40
CA GLY A 121 25.55 5.02 2.60
C GLY A 121 24.43 6.02 2.34
N LEU A 122 23.22 5.78 2.85
CA LEU A 122 22.11 6.73 2.78
C LEU A 122 22.34 7.84 3.83
N GLU A 123 22.41 9.09 3.38
CA GLU A 123 22.61 10.24 4.26
C GLU A 123 21.27 10.75 4.79
N VAL A 124 21.12 10.81 6.12
CA VAL A 124 19.91 11.30 6.77
C VAL A 124 19.80 12.81 6.64
N LYS A 125 18.65 13.29 6.20
CA LYS A 125 18.30 14.72 6.10
C LYS A 125 17.59 15.22 7.36
N SER A 126 16.58 14.49 7.84
CA SER A 126 15.82 14.84 9.06
C SER A 126 15.19 13.62 9.70
N ILE A 127 14.90 13.72 11.01
CA ILE A 127 14.13 12.73 11.78
C ILE A 127 13.03 13.47 12.52
N GLU A 128 11.79 13.16 12.20
CA GLU A 128 10.60 13.82 12.73
C GLU A 128 9.65 12.80 13.38
N LYS A 129 9.03 13.18 14.50
CA LYS A 129 7.98 12.37 15.16
C LYS A 129 6.64 12.78 14.61
N ILE A 130 5.87 11.81 14.12
CA ILE A 130 4.47 12.01 13.73
C ILE A 130 3.56 11.28 14.71
N THR A 131 2.51 11.96 15.18
CA THR A 131 1.53 11.43 16.14
C THR A 131 0.19 11.16 15.49
N GLU A 132 -0.09 11.83 14.40
CA GLU A 132 -1.31 11.69 13.62
C GLU A 132 -1.01 11.83 12.12
N VAL A 133 -1.86 11.25 11.29
CA VAL A 133 -1.77 11.36 9.84
C VAL A 133 -3.15 11.45 9.21
N GLY A 134 -3.26 12.24 8.12
CA GLY A 134 -4.49 12.33 7.34
C GLY A 134 -4.80 11.05 6.57
N LYS A 135 -6.03 10.93 6.07
CA LYS A 135 -6.53 9.77 5.31
C LYS A 135 -5.66 9.39 4.10
N HIS A 136 -5.08 10.38 3.44
CA HIS A 136 -4.29 10.20 2.21
C HIS A 136 -2.78 10.18 2.44
N HIS A 137 -2.35 10.22 3.71
CA HIS A 137 -0.93 10.20 4.04
C HIS A 137 -0.30 8.85 3.67
N GLU A 138 0.96 8.87 3.22
CA GLU A 138 1.69 7.66 2.82
C GLU A 138 1.98 6.66 3.94
N TYR A 139 1.76 7.05 5.20
CA TYR A 139 1.86 6.22 6.41
C TYR A 139 0.48 5.83 6.98
N ARG A 140 -0.62 6.07 6.26
CA ARG A 140 -1.99 5.72 6.70
C ARG A 140 -2.12 4.25 7.10
N LYS A 141 -3.05 3.94 8.00
CA LYS A 141 -3.36 2.59 8.48
C LYS A 141 -2.19 1.87 9.19
N LYS A 142 -1.17 2.60 9.62
CA LYS A 142 -0.02 2.06 10.36
C LYS A 142 0.03 2.59 11.79
N LEU A 143 0.81 1.91 12.63
CA LEU A 143 0.89 2.24 14.06
C LEU A 143 1.53 3.61 14.28
N LEU A 144 0.83 4.45 15.03
CA LEU A 144 1.28 5.74 15.52
C LEU A 144 1.48 5.68 17.05
N PRO A 145 2.33 6.52 17.61
CA PRO A 145 3.23 7.46 16.94
C PRO A 145 4.38 6.76 16.20
N ALA A 146 4.99 7.46 15.23
CA ALA A 146 6.10 6.93 14.46
C ALA A 146 7.17 8.00 14.21
N TYR A 147 8.40 7.57 13.96
CA TYR A 147 9.44 8.41 13.40
C TYR A 147 9.49 8.28 11.88
N VAL A 148 9.57 9.44 11.22
CA VAL A 148 9.85 9.59 9.79
C VAL A 148 11.31 9.98 9.64
N ILE A 149 12.08 9.15 8.98
CA ILE A 149 13.49 9.39 8.67
C ILE A 149 13.56 9.72 7.20
N SER A 150 13.84 10.98 6.90
CA SER A 150 14.00 11.46 5.52
C SER A 150 15.47 11.41 5.14
N TYR A 151 15.77 10.94 3.93
CA TYR A 151 17.13 10.85 3.40
C TYR A 151 17.38 11.91 2.34
N LYS A 152 18.63 12.30 2.15
CA LYS A 152 19.06 13.14 1.04
C LYS A 152 19.04 12.28 -0.24
N SER A 153 17.99 12.43 -1.01
CA SER A 153 17.74 11.69 -2.24
C SER A 153 16.79 12.47 -3.13
N ASP A 154 17.02 12.43 -4.43
CA ASP A 154 16.13 13.02 -5.44
C ASP A 154 14.77 12.31 -5.49
N ASP A 155 14.69 11.08 -4.99
CA ASP A 155 13.47 10.27 -4.90
C ASP A 155 12.56 10.62 -3.72
N ASN A 156 12.93 11.63 -2.90
CA ASN A 156 12.20 11.97 -1.69
C ASN A 156 12.00 10.74 -0.80
N LEU A 157 13.11 10.01 -0.55
CA LEU A 157 13.16 8.76 0.18
C LEU A 157 12.88 8.98 1.67
N LYS A 158 11.95 8.19 2.22
CA LYS A 158 11.59 8.18 3.63
C LYS A 158 11.47 6.76 4.16
N ALA A 159 12.01 6.54 5.36
CA ALA A 159 11.77 5.33 6.15
C ALA A 159 10.89 5.66 7.35
N TYR A 160 10.06 4.71 7.76
CA TYR A 160 9.13 4.85 8.88
C TYR A 160 9.40 3.79 9.93
N VAL A 161 9.56 4.23 11.18
CA VAL A 161 9.76 3.37 12.35
C VAL A 161 8.69 3.67 13.38
N SER A 162 7.88 2.69 13.73
CA SER A 162 6.86 2.85 14.75
C SER A 162 7.49 2.91 16.14
N ILE A 163 7.01 3.85 16.96
CA ILE A 163 7.47 4.03 18.34
C ILE A 163 6.85 2.97 19.25
N SER A 164 5.62 2.57 18.95
CA SER A 164 4.84 1.67 19.82
C SER A 164 5.38 0.24 19.85
N ASP A 165 5.87 -0.26 18.73
CA ASP A 165 6.35 -1.65 18.60
C ASP A 165 7.83 -1.77 18.23
N ALA A 166 8.53 -0.64 18.11
CA ALA A 166 9.92 -0.55 17.71
C ALA A 166 10.23 -1.32 16.39
N LYS A 167 9.28 -1.29 15.45
CA LYS A 167 9.40 -1.97 14.17
C LYS A 167 9.64 -0.99 13.03
N PHE A 168 10.50 -1.40 12.10
CA PHE A 168 10.58 -0.80 10.78
C PHE A 168 9.29 -1.09 10.01
N GLN A 169 8.61 -0.05 9.52
CA GLN A 169 7.26 -0.18 8.97
C GLN A 169 7.22 -0.13 7.46
N SER A 170 7.96 0.76 6.85
CA SER A 170 7.91 0.94 5.39
C SER A 170 8.96 1.93 4.89
N VAL A 171 9.27 1.77 3.61
CA VAL A 171 9.97 2.76 2.79
C VAL A 171 8.95 3.45 1.88
N ARG A 172 9.14 4.73 1.65
CA ARG A 172 8.35 5.52 0.70
C ARG A 172 9.29 6.38 -0.14
N HIS A 173 9.05 6.38 -1.45
CA HIS A 173 9.84 7.11 -2.43
C HIS A 173 8.95 7.56 -3.60
N ARG A 174 9.48 8.25 -4.60
CA ARG A 174 8.70 8.86 -5.70
C ARG A 174 7.85 7.82 -6.44
N SER A 175 8.44 6.69 -6.85
CA SER A 175 7.72 5.67 -7.62
C SER A 175 6.59 5.04 -6.80
N TRP A 176 6.78 4.84 -5.48
CA TRP A 176 5.71 4.38 -4.61
C TRP A 176 4.52 5.37 -4.59
N ARG A 177 4.79 6.68 -4.55
CA ARG A 177 3.73 7.70 -4.53
C ARG A 177 2.95 7.73 -5.84
N TRP A 178 3.64 7.57 -6.97
CA TRP A 178 3.00 7.44 -8.27
C TRP A 178 2.15 6.18 -8.36
N PHE A 179 2.68 5.04 -7.91
CA PHE A 179 1.92 3.79 -7.85
C PHE A 179 0.66 3.95 -6.99
N ASP A 180 0.77 4.52 -5.79
CA ASP A 180 -0.34 4.72 -4.86
C ASP A 180 -1.42 5.67 -5.46
N PHE A 181 -1.01 6.70 -6.19
CA PHE A 181 -1.94 7.58 -6.91
C PHE A 181 -2.68 6.86 -8.03
N LEU A 182 -1.95 6.12 -8.88
CA LEU A 182 -2.56 5.36 -9.98
C LEU A 182 -3.45 4.23 -9.45
N TRP A 183 -3.05 3.60 -8.36
CA TRP A 183 -3.85 2.59 -7.67
C TRP A 183 -5.18 3.16 -7.16
N MET A 184 -5.16 4.32 -6.53
CA MET A 184 -6.35 5.04 -6.11
C MET A 184 -7.31 5.31 -7.26
N THR A 185 -6.80 5.78 -8.41
CA THR A 185 -7.64 6.06 -9.59
C THR A 185 -8.17 4.79 -10.25
N HIS A 186 -7.37 3.71 -10.22
CA HIS A 186 -7.76 2.41 -10.77
C HIS A 186 -8.86 1.74 -9.95
N THR A 187 -8.73 1.76 -8.63
CA THR A 187 -9.71 1.17 -7.71
C THR A 187 -10.91 2.08 -7.45
N MET A 188 -10.84 3.34 -7.88
CA MET A 188 -11.83 4.38 -7.59
C MET A 188 -12.15 4.50 -6.09
N ASP A 189 -11.19 4.18 -5.23
CA ASP A 189 -11.26 4.39 -3.79
C ASP A 189 -10.50 5.65 -3.40
N TYR A 190 -11.17 6.78 -3.51
CA TYR A 190 -10.60 8.10 -3.23
C TYR A 190 -10.49 8.39 -1.72
N GLU A 191 -11.06 7.54 -0.86
CA GLU A 191 -10.98 7.70 0.60
C GLU A 191 -9.85 6.87 1.22
N GLY A 192 -9.90 5.55 1.03
CA GLY A 192 -9.02 4.58 1.67
C GLY A 192 -7.89 4.07 0.79
N ARG A 193 -8.04 4.16 -0.52
CA ARG A 193 -7.15 3.70 -1.60
C ARG A 193 -6.97 2.19 -1.74
N ASP A 194 -7.63 1.39 -0.90
CA ASP A 194 -7.44 -0.07 -0.88
C ASP A 194 -8.77 -0.85 -0.93
N ASN A 195 -9.92 -0.16 -0.99
CA ASN A 195 -11.22 -0.79 -0.97
C ASN A 195 -11.73 -1.04 -2.40
N PHE A 196 -11.78 -2.32 -2.81
CA PHE A 196 -12.37 -2.75 -4.09
C PHE A 196 -13.91 -2.88 -4.08
N ASN A 197 -14.54 -2.60 -2.94
CA ASN A 197 -15.97 -2.77 -2.77
C ASN A 197 -16.74 -1.45 -2.76
N THR A 198 -16.16 -0.38 -3.34
CA THR A 198 -16.83 0.92 -3.43
C THR A 198 -18.02 0.86 -4.37
N ILE A 199 -19.09 1.59 -4.04
CA ILE A 199 -20.28 1.70 -4.90
C ILE A 199 -19.88 2.32 -6.25
N THR A 200 -18.96 3.27 -6.24
CA THR A 200 -18.43 3.93 -7.44
C THR A 200 -17.81 2.92 -8.40
N LEU A 201 -16.88 2.07 -7.91
CA LEU A 201 -16.25 1.05 -8.73
C LEU A 201 -17.27 0.07 -9.31
N ARG A 202 -18.22 -0.40 -8.50
CA ARG A 202 -19.29 -1.31 -8.94
C ARG A 202 -20.17 -0.69 -10.03
N ALA A 203 -20.57 0.58 -9.85
CA ALA A 203 -21.39 1.29 -10.84
C ALA A 203 -20.63 1.47 -12.16
N PHE A 204 -19.38 1.93 -12.12
CA PHE A 204 -18.56 2.09 -13.32
C PHE A 204 -18.27 0.76 -14.02
N SER A 205 -18.02 -0.31 -13.28
CA SER A 205 -17.82 -1.66 -13.84
C SER A 205 -19.08 -2.17 -14.55
N LEU A 206 -20.25 -2.00 -13.95
CA LEU A 206 -21.53 -2.38 -14.56
C LEU A 206 -21.80 -1.56 -15.83
N LEU A 207 -21.67 -0.24 -15.75
CA LEU A 207 -21.85 0.65 -16.91
C LEU A 207 -20.84 0.34 -18.02
N GLY A 208 -19.59 0.00 -17.64
CA GLY A 208 -18.56 -0.45 -18.55
C GLY A 208 -18.95 -1.71 -19.29
N LEU A 209 -19.43 -2.72 -18.57
CA LEU A 209 -19.94 -3.96 -19.16
C LEU A 209 -21.08 -3.68 -20.16
N ILE A 210 -22.06 -2.86 -19.78
CA ILE A 210 -23.16 -2.46 -20.67
C ILE A 210 -22.63 -1.77 -21.93
N THR A 211 -21.63 -0.89 -21.78
CA THR A 211 -21.02 -0.17 -22.91
C THR A 211 -20.31 -1.13 -23.86
N VAL A 212 -19.52 -2.08 -23.37
CA VAL A 212 -18.84 -3.09 -24.17
C VAL A 212 -19.87 -3.97 -24.91
N LEU A 213 -20.87 -4.49 -24.21
CA LEU A 213 -21.93 -5.31 -24.82
C LEU A 213 -22.72 -4.54 -25.88
N SER A 214 -23.00 -3.25 -25.64
CA SER A 214 -23.67 -2.40 -26.65
C SER A 214 -22.80 -2.19 -27.89
N GLY A 215 -21.48 -2.08 -27.73
CA GLY A 215 -20.52 -1.98 -28.83
C GLY A 215 -20.50 -3.25 -29.68
N PHE A 216 -20.41 -4.43 -29.06
CA PHE A 216 -20.51 -5.70 -29.78
C PHE A 216 -21.84 -5.86 -30.51
N THR A 217 -22.95 -5.49 -29.85
CA THR A 217 -24.29 -5.52 -30.50
C THR A 217 -24.32 -4.63 -31.73
N LEU A 218 -23.77 -3.42 -31.63
CA LEU A 218 -23.69 -2.50 -32.77
C LEU A 218 -22.82 -3.06 -33.89
N ALA A 219 -21.62 -3.56 -33.58
CA ALA A 219 -20.72 -4.18 -34.55
C ALA A 219 -21.42 -5.33 -35.29
N PHE A 220 -22.13 -6.19 -34.55
CA PHE A 220 -22.85 -7.32 -35.11
C PHE A 220 -24.00 -6.89 -36.07
N VAL A 221 -24.76 -5.89 -35.64
CA VAL A 221 -25.91 -5.42 -36.41
C VAL A 221 -25.57 -4.57 -37.64
N THR A 222 -24.41 -3.87 -37.58
CA THR A 222 -23.99 -2.96 -38.64
C THR A 222 -23.05 -3.60 -39.66
N THR A 223 -22.48 -4.79 -39.38
CA THR A 223 -21.54 -5.47 -40.28
C THR A 223 -22.20 -6.69 -40.94
N PRO A 224 -22.61 -6.57 -42.23
CA PRO A 224 -23.34 -7.66 -42.91
C PRO A 224 -22.49 -8.97 -43.03
N LYS A 225 -21.16 -8.85 -43.13
CA LYS A 225 -20.26 -10.02 -43.21
C LYS A 225 -20.29 -10.85 -41.92
N LEU A 226 -20.30 -10.23 -40.76
CA LEU A 226 -20.43 -10.91 -39.45
C LEU A 226 -21.77 -11.63 -39.31
N MET A 227 -22.87 -11.01 -39.72
CA MET A 227 -24.19 -11.65 -39.73
C MET A 227 -24.23 -12.89 -40.64
N ARG A 228 -23.56 -12.88 -41.78
CA ARG A 228 -23.49 -14.04 -42.69
C ARG A 228 -22.64 -15.18 -42.14
N PHE A 229 -21.56 -14.88 -41.44
CA PHE A 229 -20.69 -15.89 -40.81
C PHE A 229 -21.46 -16.73 -39.77
N PHE A 230 -22.20 -16.09 -38.89
CA PHE A 230 -23.00 -16.79 -37.87
C PHE A 230 -24.32 -17.39 -38.35
N LYS A 231 -24.79 -17.07 -39.57
CA LYS A 231 -25.96 -17.72 -40.17
C LYS A 231 -25.59 -19.00 -40.97
N LYS A 232 -24.31 -19.22 -41.22
CA LYS A 232 -23.82 -20.35 -42.03
C LYS A 232 -23.40 -21.57 -41.20
N ASN A 233 -23.33 -21.39 -39.87
CA ASN A 233 -23.17 -22.43 -38.84
C ASN A 233 -24.48 -22.57 -38.05
#